data_e0cfd351e4953cac220a699cc5af00bf
#
_entry.id   e0cfd351e4953cac220a699cc5af00bf
#
_cell.length_a   1.000
_cell.length_b   1.000
_cell.length_c   1.000
_cell.angle_alpha   90.00
_cell.angle_beta   90.00
_cell.angle_gamma   90.00
#
_symmetry.space_group_name_H-M   'P 1'
#
loop_
_entity.id
_entity.type
_entity.pdbx_description
1 polymer ?
#
loop_
_entity_poly.entity_id
_entity_poly.type
_entity_poly.pdbx_seq_one_letter_code
_entity_poly.pdbx_strand_id
1 'polypeptide(L)'
;MMPLNEFKSYYKKDLSDFEKFYNQKEYIYFKDTLNFYPDTTDTLTSLFFLDEIFIKKANYEDDNLKPNIYKKFPGLLSHKYDPVLISELNKLGYEFKWIGNSFAACSRYNYRYCLSDKKEEYVDLYLLQAFLQKTPLMQIFNKLTEQNIVQKYFKINQRGDAIGKLKKFLIQNKEYIDTKSTFYFVHHMHPHWPYKHDEQCNYKNFPGNTNFEGYKNSYLCVIKNITNIIAIIDQLDNDAMVIFQSDHSWEMSKISEVEYGNRKKIFSLVKNNIQCKTSIPERLNNVQIANYLINCLKDN
;
A
#
# COMPACT_ATOMS: atom_id res chain seq x y z
N MET A 1 5.79 5.53 1.96
CA MET A 1 5.25 6.87 2.30
C MET A 1 5.90 7.34 3.59
N MET A 2 6.47 8.55 3.62
CA MET A 2 7.13 9.09 4.82
C MET A 2 6.13 9.42 5.95
N PRO A 3 6.58 9.51 7.21
CA PRO A 3 5.75 9.95 8.32
C PRO A 3 5.15 11.35 8.11
N LEU A 4 3.96 11.57 8.67
CA LEU A 4 3.23 12.84 8.52
C LEU A 4 4.01 14.05 9.06
N ASN A 5 4.62 13.89 10.23
CA ASN A 5 5.43 14.92 10.87
C ASN A 5 6.68 15.29 10.05
N GLU A 6 7.35 14.31 9.43
CA GLU A 6 8.47 14.58 8.53
C GLU A 6 8.01 15.29 7.26
N PHE A 7 6.90 14.87 6.66
CA PHE A 7 6.32 15.53 5.49
C PHE A 7 5.96 17.01 5.78
N LYS A 8 5.27 17.27 6.90
CA LYS A 8 4.93 18.64 7.34
C LYS A 8 6.17 19.51 7.51
N SER A 9 7.17 19.01 8.21
CA SER A 9 8.43 19.72 8.45
C SER A 9 9.17 20.04 7.15
N TYR A 10 9.33 19.04 6.30
CA TYR A 10 10.12 19.14 5.08
C TYR A 10 9.48 20.05 4.03
N TYR A 11 8.19 19.86 3.75
CA TYR A 11 7.47 20.62 2.73
C TYR A 11 6.84 21.92 3.28
N LYS A 12 6.95 22.20 4.58
CA LYS A 12 6.29 23.32 5.27
C LYS A 12 4.80 23.38 4.95
N LYS A 13 4.15 22.20 4.86
CA LYS A 13 2.72 22.07 4.56
C LYS A 13 1.94 21.93 5.85
N ASP A 14 0.87 22.70 5.95
CA ASP A 14 -0.15 22.49 6.98
C ASP A 14 -1.06 21.32 6.60
N LEU A 15 -1.22 20.37 7.51
CA LEU A 15 -2.11 19.23 7.41
C LEU A 15 -3.06 19.15 8.63
N SER A 16 -3.27 20.28 9.30
CA SER A 16 -4.11 20.38 10.49
C SER A 16 -5.55 19.90 10.25
N ASP A 17 -6.11 20.14 9.06
CA ASP A 17 -7.44 19.66 8.71
C ASP A 17 -7.50 18.13 8.61
N PHE A 18 -6.46 17.49 8.07
CA PHE A 18 -6.36 16.04 8.07
C PHE A 18 -6.17 15.50 9.50
N GLU A 19 -5.34 16.17 10.32
CA GLU A 19 -5.13 15.80 11.73
C GLU A 19 -6.42 15.90 12.54
N LYS A 20 -7.18 16.96 12.39
CA LYS A 20 -8.50 17.11 13.00
C LYS A 20 -9.47 16.03 12.52
N PHE A 21 -9.49 15.77 11.21
CA PHE A 21 -10.38 14.79 10.63
C PHE A 21 -10.12 13.37 11.19
N TYR A 22 -8.89 12.88 11.18
CA TYR A 22 -8.64 11.53 11.67
C TYR A 22 -8.83 11.40 13.19
N ASN A 23 -8.54 12.47 13.98
CA ASN A 23 -8.82 12.49 15.41
C ASN A 23 -10.32 12.43 15.71
N GLN A 24 -11.15 13.17 14.94
CA GLN A 24 -12.61 13.11 15.06
C GLN A 24 -13.20 11.74 14.71
N LYS A 25 -12.47 10.95 13.94
CA LYS A 25 -12.81 9.59 13.52
C LYS A 25 -12.15 8.51 14.37
N GLU A 26 -11.59 8.88 15.51
CA GLU A 26 -10.96 7.99 16.49
C GLU A 26 -9.75 7.20 15.94
N TYR A 27 -9.08 7.75 14.91
CA TYR A 27 -7.82 7.18 14.43
C TYR A 27 -6.66 7.67 15.27
N ILE A 28 -5.74 6.76 15.58
CA ILE A 28 -4.48 7.03 16.29
C ILE A 28 -3.34 7.08 15.27
N TYR A 29 -2.62 8.19 15.21
CA TYR A 29 -1.41 8.33 14.41
C TYR A 29 -0.19 7.95 15.25
N PHE A 30 0.57 6.94 14.77
CA PHE A 30 1.80 6.48 15.42
C PHE A 30 3.00 7.23 14.86
N LYS A 31 3.56 8.11 15.67
CA LYS A 31 4.81 8.82 15.35
C LYS A 31 5.99 7.87 15.49
N ASP A 32 7.04 8.12 14.72
CA ASP A 32 8.34 7.43 14.83
C ASP A 32 8.28 5.90 14.68
N THR A 33 7.30 5.41 13.96
CA THR A 33 7.20 3.98 13.62
C THR A 33 8.29 3.60 12.63
N LEU A 34 9.01 2.51 12.92
CA LEU A 34 10.09 1.98 12.10
C LEU A 34 9.82 0.55 11.68
N ASN A 35 9.84 0.28 10.38
CA ASN A 35 9.87 -1.08 9.87
C ASN A 35 11.28 -1.70 9.96
N PHE A 36 11.32 -3.02 9.97
CA PHE A 36 12.59 -3.74 10.03
C PHE A 36 13.35 -3.64 8.69
N TYR A 37 12.65 -3.74 7.57
CA TYR A 37 13.21 -3.67 6.22
C TYR A 37 12.88 -2.35 5.52
N PRO A 38 13.76 -1.88 4.61
CA PRO A 38 13.57 -0.61 3.90
C PRO A 38 12.91 -0.76 2.52
N ASP A 39 12.34 -1.91 2.20
CA ASP A 39 11.72 -2.22 0.91
C ASP A 39 10.41 -2.99 1.04
N THR A 40 9.58 -2.90 0.01
CA THR A 40 8.24 -3.50 -0.05
C THR A 40 8.28 -5.01 0.07
N THR A 41 9.18 -5.65 -0.68
CA THR A 41 9.20 -7.11 -0.81
C THR A 41 9.48 -7.79 0.53
N ASP A 42 10.53 -7.37 1.22
CA ASP A 42 10.94 -7.96 2.49
C ASP A 42 10.01 -7.55 3.63
N THR A 43 9.57 -6.30 3.67
CA THR A 43 8.61 -5.81 4.67
C THR A 43 7.29 -6.59 4.61
N LEU A 44 6.70 -6.71 3.42
CA LEU A 44 5.42 -7.41 3.28
C LEU A 44 5.58 -8.93 3.38
N THR A 45 6.71 -9.49 2.97
CA THR A 45 7.01 -10.90 3.24
C THR A 45 7.01 -11.19 4.74
N SER A 46 7.71 -10.38 5.52
CA SER A 46 7.75 -10.50 6.99
C SER A 46 6.37 -10.31 7.63
N LEU A 47 5.58 -9.37 7.13
CA LEU A 47 4.18 -9.18 7.53
C LEU A 47 3.36 -10.47 7.36
N PHE A 48 3.42 -11.09 6.18
CA PHE A 48 2.65 -12.30 5.89
C PHE A 48 3.11 -13.54 6.66
N PHE A 49 4.37 -13.57 7.11
CA PHE A 49 4.89 -14.61 7.99
C PHE A 49 4.79 -14.26 9.48
N LEU A 50 4.31 -13.06 9.83
CA LEU A 50 4.20 -12.55 11.20
C LEU A 50 5.54 -12.59 11.98
N ASP A 51 6.66 -12.49 11.27
CA ASP A 51 8.01 -12.58 11.83
C ASP A 51 8.94 -11.49 11.24
N GLU A 52 9.40 -10.56 12.09
CA GLU A 52 10.25 -9.44 11.69
C GLU A 52 11.60 -9.88 11.10
N ILE A 53 12.14 -11.01 11.55
CA ILE A 53 13.44 -11.50 11.14
C ILE A 53 13.37 -12.68 10.16
N PHE A 54 12.17 -13.00 9.65
CA PHE A 54 11.93 -14.14 8.76
C PHE A 54 12.94 -14.19 7.60
N ILE A 55 13.17 -13.06 6.91
CA ILE A 55 14.09 -12.99 5.76
C ILE A 55 15.54 -13.28 6.19
N LYS A 56 15.96 -12.78 7.36
CA LYS A 56 17.29 -13.05 7.89
C LYS A 56 17.46 -14.52 8.21
N LYS A 57 16.50 -15.14 8.91
CA LYS A 57 16.53 -16.57 9.20
C LYS A 57 16.60 -17.40 7.92
N ALA A 58 15.74 -17.09 6.94
CA ALA A 58 15.72 -17.81 5.66
C ALA A 58 17.02 -17.72 4.86
N ASN A 59 17.79 -16.64 5.04
CA ASN A 59 19.08 -16.47 4.38
C ASN A 59 20.25 -17.18 5.08
N TYR A 60 20.12 -17.51 6.39
CA TYR A 60 21.20 -18.07 7.19
C TYR A 60 21.13 -19.59 7.36
N GLU A 61 19.94 -20.17 7.29
CA GLU A 61 19.74 -21.56 7.72
C GLU A 61 19.79 -22.61 6.61
N ASP A 62 19.75 -22.22 5.33
CA ASP A 62 19.79 -23.21 4.27
C ASP A 62 20.15 -22.59 2.91
N ASP A 63 21.33 -22.91 2.37
CA ASP A 63 21.71 -22.56 0.98
C ASP A 63 20.76 -23.21 -0.06
N ASN A 64 20.04 -24.27 0.31
CA ASN A 64 18.99 -24.89 -0.50
C ASN A 64 17.64 -24.17 -0.40
N LEU A 65 17.45 -23.34 0.63
CA LEU A 65 16.33 -22.42 0.80
C LEU A 65 16.66 -21.01 0.30
N LYS A 66 17.50 -20.84 -0.72
CA LYS A 66 17.51 -19.56 -1.43
C LYS A 66 16.06 -19.24 -1.70
N PRO A 67 15.49 -18.19 -1.04
CA PRO A 67 14.07 -17.96 -1.14
C PRO A 67 13.76 -17.80 -2.61
N ASN A 68 13.16 -18.82 -3.18
CA ASN A 68 12.69 -18.79 -4.54
C ASN A 68 11.85 -17.50 -4.64
N ILE A 69 11.99 -16.76 -5.70
CA ILE A 69 11.27 -15.50 -5.94
C ILE A 69 9.77 -15.63 -5.64
N TYR A 70 9.23 -16.84 -5.74
CA TYR A 70 7.86 -17.22 -5.41
C TYR A 70 7.57 -17.30 -3.90
N LYS A 71 8.57 -17.25 -3.03
CA LYS A 71 8.39 -17.25 -1.57
C LYS A 71 8.37 -15.85 -0.97
N LYS A 72 8.65 -14.81 -1.75
CA LYS A 72 8.58 -13.41 -1.33
C LYS A 72 7.31 -12.73 -1.87
N PHE A 73 6.86 -11.67 -1.18
CA PHE A 73 5.75 -10.85 -1.67
C PHE A 73 6.11 -10.20 -3.02
N PRO A 74 5.18 -10.18 -3.99
CA PRO A 74 3.81 -10.69 -3.95
C PRO A 74 3.65 -12.16 -4.35
N GLY A 75 4.72 -12.81 -4.80
CA GLY A 75 4.71 -14.19 -5.29
C GLY A 75 4.26 -15.21 -4.24
N LEU A 76 4.49 -14.95 -2.95
CA LEU A 76 4.05 -15.82 -1.86
C LEU A 76 2.52 -16.02 -1.84
N LEU A 77 1.73 -15.05 -2.35
CA LEU A 77 0.27 -15.14 -2.44
C LEU A 77 -0.23 -16.03 -3.59
N SER A 78 0.67 -16.45 -4.49
CA SER A 78 0.37 -17.43 -5.55
C SER A 78 0.65 -18.88 -5.14
N HIS A 79 1.19 -19.10 -3.94
CA HIS A 79 1.59 -20.41 -3.47
C HIS A 79 0.40 -21.29 -3.12
N LYS A 80 0.60 -22.61 -3.16
CA LYS A 80 -0.41 -23.61 -2.78
C LYS A 80 -0.80 -23.51 -1.30
N TYR A 81 0.12 -23.08 -0.46
CA TYR A 81 -0.07 -22.96 1.00
C TYR A 81 -0.24 -21.50 1.40
N ASP A 82 -1.19 -21.27 2.30
CA ASP A 82 -1.45 -19.97 2.85
C ASP A 82 -0.26 -19.49 3.71
N PRO A 83 0.18 -18.24 3.56
CA PRO A 83 1.07 -17.62 4.54
C PRO A 83 0.46 -17.61 5.95
N VAL A 84 1.31 -17.47 6.97
CA VAL A 84 0.90 -17.54 8.38
C VAL A 84 -0.25 -16.58 8.69
N LEU A 85 -0.17 -15.33 8.26
CA LEU A 85 -1.23 -14.32 8.46
C LEU A 85 -2.58 -14.80 7.91
N ILE A 86 -2.60 -15.29 6.67
CA ILE A 86 -3.86 -15.77 6.04
C ILE A 86 -4.38 -17.02 6.77
N SER A 87 -3.48 -17.93 7.14
CA SER A 87 -3.85 -19.13 7.89
C SER A 87 -4.49 -18.80 9.25
N GLU A 88 -3.91 -17.83 10.00
CA GLU A 88 -4.47 -17.38 11.27
C GLU A 88 -5.82 -16.69 11.10
N LEU A 89 -5.98 -15.82 10.10
CA LEU A 89 -7.25 -15.18 9.79
C LEU A 89 -8.34 -16.21 9.43
N ASN A 90 -8.01 -17.21 8.61
CA ASN A 90 -8.94 -18.28 8.26
C ASN A 90 -9.39 -19.10 9.49
N LYS A 91 -8.48 -19.39 10.44
CA LYS A 91 -8.81 -20.06 11.71
C LYS A 91 -9.80 -19.26 12.57
N LEU A 92 -9.74 -17.94 12.46
CA LEU A 92 -10.61 -16.99 13.16
C LEU A 92 -11.93 -16.73 12.40
N GLY A 93 -12.17 -17.42 11.28
CA GLY A 93 -13.37 -17.26 10.48
C GLY A 93 -13.37 -16.09 9.49
N TYR A 94 -12.23 -15.41 9.31
CA TYR A 94 -12.11 -14.31 8.37
C TYR A 94 -11.76 -14.80 6.96
N GLU A 95 -12.47 -14.30 5.95
CA GLU A 95 -12.09 -14.46 4.56
C GLU A 95 -11.04 -13.41 4.19
N PHE A 96 -9.92 -13.82 3.56
CA PHE A 96 -8.90 -12.90 3.08
C PHE A 96 -9.18 -12.46 1.64
N LYS A 97 -9.19 -11.14 1.38
CA LYS A 97 -9.34 -10.54 0.05
C LYS A 97 -8.17 -9.61 -0.26
N TRP A 98 -7.62 -9.76 -1.45
CA TRP A 98 -6.48 -8.97 -1.91
C TRP A 98 -6.87 -8.01 -3.02
N ILE A 99 -6.53 -6.72 -2.84
CA ILE A 99 -6.59 -5.68 -3.87
C ILE A 99 -5.18 -5.12 -4.05
N GLY A 100 -4.63 -5.29 -5.23
CA GLY A 100 -3.29 -4.80 -5.53
C GLY A 100 -3.24 -4.09 -6.87
N ASN A 101 -2.09 -3.49 -7.13
CA ASN A 101 -1.81 -2.77 -8.36
C ASN A 101 -0.35 -2.93 -8.79
N SER A 102 -0.04 -2.56 -10.04
CA SER A 102 1.29 -2.65 -10.62
C SER A 102 1.92 -4.05 -10.45
N PHE A 103 3.12 -4.16 -9.88
CA PHE A 103 3.80 -5.43 -9.70
C PHE A 103 3.08 -6.36 -8.71
N ALA A 104 2.33 -5.79 -7.78
CA ALA A 104 1.51 -6.51 -6.81
C ALA A 104 0.04 -6.66 -7.25
N ALA A 105 -0.24 -6.59 -8.53
CA ALA A 105 -1.59 -6.81 -9.06
C ALA A 105 -1.99 -8.27 -8.87
N CYS A 106 -3.04 -8.51 -8.11
CA CYS A 106 -3.49 -9.86 -7.75
C CYS A 106 -3.86 -10.72 -8.97
N SER A 107 -4.28 -10.10 -10.07
CA SER A 107 -4.56 -10.79 -11.32
C SER A 107 -3.34 -11.47 -11.96
N ARG A 108 -2.11 -11.10 -11.56
CA ARG A 108 -0.88 -11.71 -12.08
C ARG A 108 -0.43 -12.94 -11.30
N TYR A 109 -0.77 -13.00 -10.01
CA TYR A 109 -0.15 -13.95 -9.08
C TYR A 109 -1.09 -15.02 -8.57
N ASN A 110 -2.27 -14.62 -8.12
CA ASN A 110 -3.25 -15.59 -7.61
C ASN A 110 -4.67 -15.05 -7.67
N TYR A 111 -5.52 -15.76 -8.35
CA TYR A 111 -6.93 -15.42 -8.47
C TYR A 111 -7.75 -15.80 -7.23
N ARG A 112 -7.21 -16.65 -6.35
CA ARG A 112 -7.94 -17.19 -5.18
C ARG A 112 -8.34 -16.09 -4.19
N TYR A 113 -7.47 -15.10 -3.99
CA TYR A 113 -7.69 -14.00 -3.04
C TYR A 113 -8.08 -12.69 -3.72
N CYS A 114 -8.06 -12.66 -5.03
CA CYS A 114 -8.26 -11.45 -5.80
C CYS A 114 -9.72 -11.00 -5.79
N LEU A 115 -9.97 -9.75 -5.45
CA LEU A 115 -11.30 -9.14 -5.51
C LEU A 115 -11.77 -8.84 -6.93
N SER A 116 -10.88 -8.83 -7.91
CA SER A 116 -11.18 -8.49 -9.31
C SER A 116 -11.35 -9.78 -10.13
N ASP A 117 -12.55 -10.05 -10.60
CA ASP A 117 -12.89 -11.22 -11.41
C ASP A 117 -12.38 -11.16 -12.86
N LYS A 118 -11.84 -10.03 -13.30
CA LYS A 118 -11.38 -9.86 -14.68
C LYS A 118 -9.87 -9.82 -14.76
N LYS A 119 -9.29 -10.69 -15.62
CA LYS A 119 -7.94 -10.49 -16.16
C LYS A 119 -7.86 -9.08 -16.72
N GLU A 120 -7.21 -8.20 -15.98
CA GLU A 120 -6.86 -6.90 -16.52
C GLU A 120 -5.67 -7.12 -17.46
N GLU A 121 -5.93 -7.32 -18.73
CA GLU A 121 -4.93 -7.32 -19.78
C GLU A 121 -4.39 -5.88 -19.95
N TYR A 122 -3.36 -5.56 -19.19
CA TYR A 122 -2.65 -4.30 -19.35
C TYR A 122 -1.35 -4.53 -20.09
N VAL A 123 -1.17 -3.79 -21.16
CA VAL A 123 0.18 -3.54 -21.66
C VAL A 123 0.92 -2.79 -20.55
N ASP A 124 1.97 -3.40 -20.01
CA ASP A 124 2.78 -2.75 -19.00
C ASP A 124 3.59 -1.63 -19.62
N LEU A 125 2.97 -0.44 -19.67
CA LEU A 125 3.61 0.76 -20.19
C LEU A 125 4.91 1.13 -19.46
N TYR A 126 5.12 0.63 -18.24
CA TYR A 126 6.41 0.78 -17.58
C TYR A 126 7.47 -0.09 -18.22
N LEU A 127 7.14 -1.34 -18.53
CA LEU A 127 8.05 -2.19 -19.27
C LEU A 127 8.34 -1.58 -20.65
N LEU A 128 7.31 -1.10 -21.34
CA LEU A 128 7.47 -0.41 -22.62
C LEU A 128 8.29 0.88 -22.46
N GLN A 129 7.97 1.71 -21.47
CA GLN A 129 8.70 2.94 -21.19
C GLN A 129 10.15 2.65 -20.76
N ALA A 130 10.38 1.68 -19.88
CA ALA A 130 11.72 1.26 -19.48
C ALA A 130 12.53 0.70 -20.65
N PHE A 131 11.90 -0.05 -21.55
CA PHE A 131 12.52 -0.52 -22.78
C PHE A 131 12.85 0.65 -23.73
N LEU A 132 11.93 1.58 -23.92
CA LEU A 132 12.11 2.73 -24.80
C LEU A 132 13.09 3.78 -24.24
N GLN A 133 13.28 3.86 -22.90
CA GLN A 133 14.21 4.82 -22.28
C GLN A 133 15.65 4.72 -22.79
N LYS A 134 16.05 3.56 -23.28
CA LYS A 134 17.40 3.32 -23.85
C LYS A 134 17.42 3.44 -25.38
N THR A 135 16.35 3.92 -26.00
CA THR A 135 16.25 4.02 -27.45
C THR A 135 15.89 5.46 -27.88
N PRO A 136 16.24 5.90 -29.13
CA PRO A 136 15.80 7.19 -29.67
C PRO A 136 14.27 7.33 -29.75
N LEU A 137 13.53 6.21 -29.73
CA LEU A 137 12.07 6.18 -29.79
C LEU A 137 11.41 6.80 -28.57
N MET A 138 12.13 6.99 -27.46
CA MET A 138 11.58 7.61 -26.26
C MET A 138 11.10 9.05 -26.49
N GLN A 139 11.75 9.81 -27.36
CA GLN A 139 11.32 11.17 -27.71
C GLN A 139 9.98 11.17 -28.45
N ILE A 140 9.80 10.23 -29.36
CA ILE A 140 8.54 10.04 -30.09
C ILE A 140 7.44 9.58 -29.15
N PHE A 141 7.74 8.63 -28.28
CA PHE A 141 6.81 8.12 -27.27
C PHE A 141 6.35 9.23 -26.32
N ASN A 142 7.26 10.11 -25.86
CA ASN A 142 6.92 11.23 -25.00
C ASN A 142 5.98 12.22 -25.72
N LYS A 143 6.25 12.57 -26.98
CA LYS A 143 5.35 13.42 -27.77
C LYS A 143 3.96 12.82 -27.96
N LEU A 144 3.86 11.53 -28.20
CA LEU A 144 2.58 10.83 -28.33
C LEU A 144 1.81 10.75 -27.00
N THR A 145 2.53 10.63 -25.87
CA THR A 145 1.91 10.67 -24.52
C THR A 145 1.46 12.06 -24.14
N GLU A 146 2.22 13.10 -24.47
CA GLU A 146 1.83 14.50 -24.27
C GLU A 146 0.54 14.87 -25.02
N GLN A 147 0.33 14.30 -26.20
CA GLN A 147 -0.87 14.53 -27.02
C GLN A 147 -2.08 13.65 -26.63
N ASN A 148 -2.02 12.93 -25.52
CA ASN A 148 -3.06 11.99 -25.09
C ASN A 148 -3.40 10.87 -26.09
N ILE A 149 -2.63 10.72 -27.17
CA ILE A 149 -2.86 9.72 -28.22
C ILE A 149 -2.69 8.31 -27.63
N VAL A 150 -1.63 8.10 -26.86
CA VAL A 150 -1.35 6.80 -26.22
C VAL A 150 -2.47 6.42 -25.26
N GLN A 151 -3.01 7.36 -24.49
CA GLN A 151 -4.15 7.11 -23.58
C GLN A 151 -5.42 6.72 -24.33
N LYS A 152 -5.68 7.38 -25.45
CA LYS A 152 -6.88 7.14 -26.25
C LYS A 152 -6.89 5.76 -26.91
N TYR A 153 -5.75 5.31 -27.43
CA TYR A 153 -5.65 4.05 -28.17
C TYR A 153 -5.31 2.84 -27.30
N PHE A 154 -4.54 3.02 -26.23
CA PHE A 154 -4.11 1.89 -25.40
C PHE A 154 -4.94 1.69 -24.14
N LYS A 155 -6.07 2.41 -23.97
CA LYS A 155 -6.89 2.35 -22.73
C LYS A 155 -5.99 2.24 -21.52
N ILE A 156 -5.06 3.21 -21.38
CA ILE A 156 -4.18 3.26 -20.22
C ILE A 156 -5.07 3.54 -19.03
N ASN A 157 -5.60 2.50 -18.44
CA ASN A 157 -6.30 2.63 -17.19
C ASN A 157 -5.34 3.26 -16.18
N GLN A 158 -5.88 4.18 -15.41
CA GLN A 158 -5.19 4.81 -14.29
C GLN A 158 -4.55 3.72 -13.47
N ARG A 159 -3.22 3.56 -13.67
CA ARG A 159 -2.48 2.48 -13.04
C ARG A 159 -2.72 2.52 -11.56
N GLY A 160 -3.37 1.46 -11.09
CA GLY A 160 -3.24 1.09 -9.74
C GLY A 160 -3.96 1.94 -8.74
N ASP A 161 -5.15 2.40 -9.04
CA ASP A 161 -6.04 2.91 -8.01
C ASP A 161 -6.65 1.76 -7.21
N ALA A 162 -5.80 1.11 -6.38
CA ALA A 162 -6.26 0.06 -5.48
C ALA A 162 -7.30 0.59 -4.49
N ILE A 163 -7.17 1.84 -4.07
CA ILE A 163 -8.15 2.53 -3.20
C ILE A 163 -9.46 2.75 -3.94
N GLY A 164 -9.43 3.19 -5.19
CA GLY A 164 -10.65 3.33 -6.00
C GLY A 164 -11.34 2.00 -6.28
N LYS A 165 -10.58 0.92 -6.47
CA LYS A 165 -11.12 -0.45 -6.58
C LYS A 165 -11.82 -0.88 -5.29
N LEU A 166 -11.17 -0.68 -4.13
CA LEU A 166 -11.77 -0.95 -2.83
C LEU A 166 -13.07 -0.15 -2.66
N LYS A 167 -13.03 1.15 -2.90
CA LYS A 167 -14.18 2.04 -2.83
C LYS A 167 -15.37 1.56 -3.64
N LYS A 168 -15.12 1.24 -4.92
CA LYS A 168 -16.14 0.71 -5.81
C LYS A 168 -16.72 -0.60 -5.30
N PHE A 169 -15.86 -1.50 -4.82
CA PHE A 169 -16.29 -2.77 -4.27
C PHE A 169 -17.16 -2.59 -3.03
N LEU A 170 -16.72 -1.77 -2.06
CA LEU A 170 -17.46 -1.52 -0.82
C LEU A 170 -18.86 -0.96 -1.10
N ILE A 171 -18.96 0.03 -2.00
CA ILE A 171 -20.25 0.65 -2.36
C ILE A 171 -21.18 -0.35 -3.06
N GLN A 172 -20.64 -1.20 -3.95
CA GLN A 172 -21.44 -2.12 -4.76
C GLN A 172 -21.85 -3.40 -4.00
N ASN A 173 -21.19 -3.75 -2.90
CA ASN A 173 -21.35 -5.00 -2.19
C ASN A 173 -21.67 -4.81 -0.70
N LYS A 174 -22.41 -3.77 -0.37
CA LYS A 174 -22.76 -3.45 1.04
C LYS A 174 -23.37 -4.66 1.76
N GLU A 175 -24.35 -5.33 1.16
CA GLU A 175 -25.01 -6.51 1.76
C GLU A 175 -24.03 -7.66 2.04
N TYR A 176 -23.01 -7.82 1.21
CA TYR A 176 -21.98 -8.86 1.42
C TYR A 176 -21.08 -8.52 2.62
N ILE A 177 -20.77 -7.24 2.82
CA ILE A 177 -19.94 -6.76 3.94
C ILE A 177 -20.64 -7.06 5.27
N ASP A 178 -21.95 -6.86 5.32
CA ASP A 178 -22.77 -7.07 6.53
C ASP A 178 -22.87 -8.55 6.94
N THR A 179 -22.56 -9.49 6.05
CA THR A 179 -22.80 -10.93 6.25
C THR A 179 -21.53 -11.76 6.49
N LYS A 180 -20.34 -11.23 6.20
CA LYS A 180 -19.10 -12.00 6.27
C LYS A 180 -17.96 -11.23 6.91
N SER A 181 -17.34 -11.82 7.92
CA SER A 181 -16.07 -11.35 8.46
C SER A 181 -14.99 -11.43 7.39
N THR A 182 -14.53 -10.29 6.88
CA THR A 182 -13.57 -10.23 5.77
C THR A 182 -12.39 -9.34 6.12
N PHE A 183 -11.19 -9.83 5.84
CA PHE A 183 -9.96 -9.06 5.92
C PHE A 183 -9.57 -8.58 4.51
N TYR A 184 -9.61 -7.27 4.30
CA TYR A 184 -9.21 -6.64 3.05
C TYR A 184 -7.76 -6.19 3.11
N PHE A 185 -6.86 -6.83 2.38
CA PHE A 185 -5.48 -6.37 2.18
C PHE A 185 -5.39 -5.54 0.91
N VAL A 186 -5.11 -4.26 1.07
CA VAL A 186 -5.05 -3.30 -0.05
C VAL A 186 -3.64 -2.77 -0.22
N HIS A 187 -2.96 -3.17 -1.30
CA HIS A 187 -1.64 -2.66 -1.63
C HIS A 187 -1.73 -1.53 -2.65
N HIS A 188 -1.50 -0.30 -2.19
CA HIS A 188 -1.58 0.92 -3.00
C HIS A 188 -0.18 1.49 -3.24
N MET A 189 0.19 1.66 -4.51
CA MET A 189 1.56 2.06 -4.88
C MET A 189 1.90 3.54 -4.64
N HIS A 190 0.91 4.41 -4.46
CA HIS A 190 1.21 5.82 -4.23
C HIS A 190 1.67 6.07 -2.78
N PRO A 191 2.59 7.01 -2.58
CA PRO A 191 3.30 7.89 -3.52
C PRO A 191 4.62 7.27 -4.02
N HIS A 192 4.56 6.26 -4.90
CA HIS A 192 5.75 5.65 -5.52
C HIS A 192 6.09 6.34 -6.86
N TRP A 193 7.38 6.47 -7.15
CA TRP A 193 7.84 6.94 -8.48
C TRP A 193 7.37 5.99 -9.60
N PRO A 194 7.03 6.51 -10.79
CA PRO A 194 6.94 7.91 -11.21
C PRO A 194 5.66 8.58 -10.72
N TYR A 195 5.81 9.83 -10.23
CA TYR A 195 4.71 10.59 -9.67
C TYR A 195 3.81 11.12 -10.78
N LYS A 196 2.61 10.58 -10.90
CA LYS A 196 1.67 10.88 -11.99
C LYS A 196 0.36 11.51 -11.53
N HIS A 197 0.32 12.01 -10.32
CA HIS A 197 -0.86 12.66 -9.78
C HIS A 197 -0.50 14.01 -9.20
N ASP A 198 -1.39 15.00 -9.44
CA ASP A 198 -1.34 16.25 -8.70
C ASP A 198 -1.97 16.08 -7.30
N GLU A 199 -1.96 17.14 -6.50
CA GLU A 199 -2.55 17.13 -5.15
C GLU A 199 -4.07 16.94 -5.13
N GLN A 200 -4.75 17.18 -6.25
CA GLN A 200 -6.18 16.90 -6.45
C GLN A 200 -6.45 15.47 -6.91
N CYS A 201 -5.41 14.65 -7.08
CA CYS A 201 -5.45 13.29 -7.63
C CYS A 201 -5.77 13.22 -9.13
N ASN A 202 -5.68 14.31 -9.87
CA ASN A 202 -5.78 14.24 -11.31
C ASN A 202 -4.53 13.61 -11.90
N TYR A 203 -4.73 12.71 -12.85
CA TYR A 203 -3.62 12.09 -13.56
C TYR A 203 -2.93 13.13 -14.46
N LYS A 204 -1.62 13.21 -14.35
CA LYS A 204 -0.78 14.07 -15.19
C LYS A 204 0.08 13.21 -16.12
N ASN A 205 -0.02 13.49 -17.42
CA ASN A 205 0.76 12.83 -18.47
C ASN A 205 2.23 13.28 -18.51
N PHE A 206 2.79 13.75 -17.42
CA PHE A 206 4.18 14.11 -17.44
C PHE A 206 5.07 12.86 -17.55
N PRO A 207 6.21 12.92 -18.25
CA PRO A 207 7.31 12.03 -17.99
C PRO A 207 7.59 12.17 -16.50
N GLY A 208 7.32 11.11 -15.74
CA GLY A 208 7.10 11.13 -14.30
C GLY A 208 8.04 12.09 -13.59
N ASN A 209 7.46 13.04 -12.92
CA ASN A 209 8.22 14.04 -12.19
C ASN A 209 9.01 13.33 -11.10
N THR A 210 10.33 13.22 -11.28
CA THR A 210 11.24 12.54 -10.35
C THR A 210 11.65 13.43 -9.18
N ASN A 211 11.14 14.67 -9.19
CA ASN A 211 11.52 15.69 -8.23
C ASN A 211 10.64 15.66 -6.97
N PHE A 212 11.04 16.47 -6.01
CA PHE A 212 10.36 16.70 -4.74
C PHE A 212 8.90 17.12 -4.87
N GLU A 213 8.61 17.96 -5.87
CA GLU A 213 7.26 18.44 -6.11
C GLU A 213 6.33 17.31 -6.55
N GLY A 214 6.83 16.39 -7.38
CA GLY A 214 6.08 15.20 -7.77
C GLY A 214 5.73 14.30 -6.58
N TYR A 215 6.68 14.07 -5.68
CA TYR A 215 6.43 13.30 -4.45
C TYR A 215 5.42 14.01 -3.55
N LYS A 216 5.59 15.32 -3.32
CA LYS A 216 4.68 16.14 -2.53
C LYS A 216 3.24 16.04 -3.04
N ASN A 217 3.04 16.24 -4.34
CA ASN A 217 1.71 16.19 -4.95
C ASN A 217 1.07 14.81 -4.83
N SER A 218 1.85 13.74 -5.09
CA SER A 218 1.38 12.36 -4.92
C SER A 218 1.08 12.03 -3.46
N TYR A 219 1.85 12.56 -2.51
CA TYR A 219 1.59 12.40 -1.08
C TYR A 219 0.26 13.05 -0.66
N LEU A 220 0.02 14.30 -1.08
CA LEU A 220 -1.23 15.02 -0.80
C LEU A 220 -2.45 14.31 -1.42
N CYS A 221 -2.27 13.75 -2.62
CA CYS A 221 -3.30 12.90 -3.22
C CYS A 221 -3.59 11.66 -2.37
N VAL A 222 -2.57 10.99 -1.80
CA VAL A 222 -2.78 9.84 -0.91
C VAL A 222 -3.53 10.26 0.35
N ILE A 223 -3.18 11.38 0.98
CA ILE A 223 -3.91 11.92 2.14
C ILE A 223 -5.39 12.13 1.81
N LYS A 224 -5.70 12.74 0.66
CA LYS A 224 -7.08 12.92 0.20
C LYS A 224 -7.80 11.58 -0.03
N ASN A 225 -7.11 10.59 -0.59
CA ASN A 225 -7.67 9.26 -0.78
C ASN A 225 -7.94 8.56 0.56
N ILE A 226 -7.03 8.66 1.54
CA ILE A 226 -7.22 8.14 2.91
C ILE A 226 -8.45 8.80 3.54
N THR A 227 -8.58 10.13 3.48
CA THR A 227 -9.74 10.86 4.01
C THR A 227 -11.04 10.33 3.40
N ASN A 228 -11.08 10.16 2.09
CA ASN A 228 -12.26 9.68 1.38
C ASN A 228 -12.63 8.23 1.74
N ILE A 229 -11.65 7.34 1.86
CA ILE A 229 -11.93 5.93 2.18
C ILE A 229 -12.37 5.77 3.64
N ILE A 230 -11.79 6.53 4.57
CA ILE A 230 -12.25 6.60 5.97
C ILE A 230 -13.74 6.97 6.01
N ALA A 231 -14.14 8.04 5.32
CA ALA A 231 -15.53 8.48 5.30
C ALA A 231 -16.49 7.40 4.77
N ILE A 232 -16.06 6.62 3.79
CA ILE A 232 -16.86 5.52 3.22
C ILE A 232 -16.94 4.33 4.19
N ILE A 233 -15.82 3.93 4.77
CA ILE A 233 -15.80 2.81 5.73
C ILE A 233 -16.69 3.13 6.93
N ASP A 234 -16.58 4.33 7.50
CA ASP A 234 -17.40 4.74 8.64
C ASP A 234 -18.92 4.73 8.33
N GLN A 235 -19.30 4.95 7.07
CA GLN A 235 -20.72 4.87 6.66
C GLN A 235 -21.20 3.43 6.46
N LEU A 236 -20.31 2.52 6.10
CA LEU A 236 -20.64 1.13 5.75
C LEU A 236 -20.47 0.20 6.95
N ASP A 237 -19.43 0.39 7.71
CA ASP A 237 -19.04 -0.44 8.85
C ASP A 237 -18.24 0.41 9.85
N ASN A 238 -18.95 1.05 10.79
CA ASN A 238 -18.31 1.90 11.79
C ASN A 238 -17.46 1.11 12.79
N ASP A 239 -17.71 -0.21 12.91
CA ASP A 239 -16.99 -1.09 13.83
C ASP A 239 -15.76 -1.72 13.19
N ALA A 240 -15.51 -1.43 11.92
CA ALA A 240 -14.33 -1.93 11.23
C ALA A 240 -13.03 -1.48 11.89
N MET A 241 -12.11 -2.43 12.09
CA MET A 241 -10.72 -2.10 12.37
C MET A 241 -10.02 -1.69 11.07
N VAL A 242 -9.39 -0.53 11.06
CA VAL A 242 -8.80 0.04 9.84
C VAL A 242 -7.34 0.42 10.09
N ILE A 243 -6.45 -0.03 9.22
CA ILE A 243 -5.02 0.22 9.30
C ILE A 243 -4.55 0.83 7.98
N PHE A 244 -4.03 2.05 8.03
CA PHE A 244 -3.28 2.66 6.94
C PHE A 244 -1.81 2.68 7.33
N GLN A 245 -1.00 1.91 6.65
CA GLN A 245 0.41 1.81 6.96
C GLN A 245 1.24 1.73 5.70
N SER A 246 2.35 2.47 5.65
CA SER A 246 3.29 2.31 4.56
C SER A 246 4.27 1.17 4.85
N ASP A 247 4.74 0.55 3.79
CA ASP A 247 5.76 -0.51 3.84
C ASP A 247 7.16 0.06 4.09
N HIS A 248 7.48 1.19 3.49
CA HIS A 248 8.70 1.96 3.70
C HIS A 248 8.49 3.44 3.34
N SER A 249 9.45 4.29 3.70
CA SER A 249 9.49 5.69 3.30
C SER A 249 10.31 5.91 2.02
N TRP A 250 10.30 7.15 1.55
CA TRP A 250 11.17 7.60 0.47
C TRP A 250 12.52 8.05 1.02
N GLU A 251 13.61 7.68 0.34
CA GLU A 251 14.96 8.10 0.69
C GLU A 251 15.25 9.47 0.07
N MET A 252 15.43 10.47 0.92
CA MET A 252 15.72 11.85 0.52
C MET A 252 17.21 12.21 0.67
N SER A 253 18.03 11.26 1.10
CA SER A 253 19.41 11.45 1.52
C SER A 253 20.37 12.04 0.47
N LYS A 254 19.95 12.12 -0.78
CA LYS A 254 20.80 12.66 -1.86
C LYS A 254 20.65 14.16 -2.12
N ILE A 255 19.83 14.88 -1.37
CA ILE A 255 19.38 16.22 -1.78
C ILE A 255 19.54 17.30 -0.69
N SER A 256 19.77 16.95 0.57
CA SER A 256 20.04 17.92 1.63
C SER A 256 21.01 17.39 2.67
N GLU A 257 21.79 18.27 3.28
CA GLU A 257 22.66 18.01 4.42
C GLU A 257 21.89 17.59 5.69
N VAL A 258 20.56 17.53 5.62
CA VAL A 258 19.68 17.12 6.71
C VAL A 258 19.24 15.68 6.43
N GLU A 259 19.46 14.81 7.40
CA GLU A 259 19.03 13.40 7.40
C GLU A 259 17.50 13.26 7.37
N TYR A 260 16.84 13.72 6.31
CA TYR A 260 15.47 13.38 6.04
C TYR A 260 15.42 12.06 5.25
N GLY A 261 14.63 11.10 5.73
CA GLY A 261 14.28 9.95 4.95
C GLY A 261 15.03 8.69 5.31
N ASN A 262 15.00 8.30 6.57
CA ASN A 262 15.21 6.90 6.88
C ASN A 262 14.12 6.08 6.20
N ARG A 263 14.46 5.27 5.20
CA ARG A 263 13.50 4.45 4.46
C ARG A 263 12.68 3.51 5.34
N LYS A 264 13.15 3.19 6.54
CA LYS A 264 12.44 2.39 7.53
C LYS A 264 11.36 3.16 8.31
N LYS A 265 11.44 4.49 8.37
CA LYS A 265 10.38 5.30 8.99
C LYS A 265 9.14 5.28 8.13
N ILE A 266 8.00 5.02 8.74
CA ILE A 266 6.75 4.79 8.02
C ILE A 266 5.60 5.66 8.55
N PHE A 267 4.65 5.95 7.66
CA PHE A 267 3.34 6.44 8.03
C PHE A 267 2.53 5.31 8.65
N SER A 268 1.88 5.56 9.78
CA SER A 268 0.99 4.57 10.43
C SER A 268 -0.19 5.28 11.09
N LEU A 269 -1.41 4.92 10.69
CA LEU A 269 -2.67 5.45 11.18
C LEU A 269 -3.64 4.30 11.40
N VAL A 270 -4.18 4.14 12.61
CA VAL A 270 -4.97 2.97 13.01
C VAL A 270 -6.25 3.42 13.69
N LYS A 271 -7.38 2.85 13.30
CA LYS A 271 -8.64 2.84 14.03
C LYS A 271 -8.85 1.44 14.60
N ASN A 272 -8.96 1.35 15.91
CA ASN A 272 -9.22 0.09 16.59
C ASN A 272 -10.54 0.17 17.36
N ASN A 273 -11.59 -0.33 16.75
CA ASN A 273 -12.92 -0.40 17.39
C ASN A 273 -13.14 -1.75 18.12
N ILE A 274 -12.21 -2.69 17.98
CA ILE A 274 -12.29 -3.98 18.66
C ILE A 274 -11.79 -3.79 20.09
N GLN A 275 -12.55 -4.20 21.08
CA GLN A 275 -12.11 -4.20 22.48
C GLN A 275 -11.07 -5.31 22.67
N CYS A 276 -9.81 -4.93 22.62
CA CYS A 276 -8.70 -5.84 22.85
C CYS A 276 -8.31 -5.84 24.33
N LYS A 277 -8.00 -7.00 24.90
CA LYS A 277 -7.47 -7.11 26.26
C LYS A 277 -6.07 -6.50 26.38
N THR A 278 -5.31 -6.54 25.30
CA THR A 278 -3.98 -5.93 25.22
C THR A 278 -4.06 -4.50 24.71
N SER A 279 -3.38 -3.57 25.38
CA SER A 279 -3.24 -2.20 24.90
C SER A 279 -2.45 -2.15 23.59
N ILE A 280 -2.79 -1.20 22.74
CA ILE A 280 -2.00 -0.94 21.52
C ILE A 280 -0.59 -0.49 21.94
N PRO A 281 0.49 -1.13 21.46
CA PRO A 281 1.86 -0.67 21.73
C PRO A 281 2.10 0.75 21.19
N GLU A 282 3.00 1.50 21.83
CA GLU A 282 3.32 2.88 21.41
C GLU A 282 3.94 2.96 19.99
N ARG A 283 4.59 1.88 19.56
CA ARG A 283 5.22 1.79 18.22
C ARG A 283 4.80 0.48 17.58
N LEU A 284 4.22 0.59 16.39
CA LEU A 284 3.69 -0.56 15.65
C LEU A 284 4.23 -0.56 14.22
N ASN A 285 5.23 -1.39 13.96
CA ASN A 285 5.61 -1.69 12.58
C ASN A 285 4.61 -2.65 11.91
N ASN A 286 4.82 -2.98 10.63
CA ASN A 286 3.87 -3.79 9.88
C ASN A 286 3.65 -5.18 10.49
N VAL A 287 4.67 -5.82 11.04
CA VAL A 287 4.56 -7.14 11.68
C VAL A 287 3.89 -7.03 13.05
N GLN A 288 4.27 -6.03 13.84
CA GLN A 288 3.73 -5.83 15.17
C GLN A 288 2.23 -5.51 15.15
N ILE A 289 1.78 -4.67 14.20
CA ILE A 289 0.34 -4.38 14.05
C ILE A 289 -0.45 -5.61 13.62
N ALA A 290 0.10 -6.46 12.75
CA ALA A 290 -0.56 -7.69 12.33
C ALA A 290 -0.64 -8.71 13.49
N ASN A 291 0.43 -8.87 14.26
CA ASN A 291 0.42 -9.70 15.46
C ASN A 291 -0.58 -9.18 16.52
N TYR A 292 -0.61 -7.86 16.74
CA TYR A 292 -1.58 -7.23 17.63
C TYR A 292 -3.02 -7.52 17.15
N LEU A 293 -3.32 -7.33 15.86
CA LEU A 293 -4.62 -7.63 15.27
C LEU A 293 -5.02 -9.09 15.52
N ILE A 294 -4.16 -10.04 15.18
CA ILE A 294 -4.46 -11.48 15.33
C ILE A 294 -4.71 -11.83 16.81
N ASN A 295 -3.93 -11.29 17.73
CA ASN A 295 -4.13 -11.53 19.16
C ASN A 295 -5.44 -10.91 19.66
N CYS A 296 -5.75 -9.70 19.20
CA CYS A 296 -7.01 -9.03 19.52
C CYS A 296 -8.23 -9.83 19.04
N LEU A 297 -8.18 -10.37 17.82
CA LEU A 297 -9.25 -11.19 17.27
C LEU A 297 -9.39 -12.55 17.96
N LYS A 298 -8.33 -13.10 18.56
CA LYS A 298 -8.37 -14.33 19.38
C LYS A 298 -9.02 -14.11 20.73
N ASP A 299 -8.98 -12.90 21.25
CA ASP A 299 -9.50 -12.55 22.57
C ASP A 299 -11.01 -12.26 22.56
N ASN A 300 -11.59 -12.05 21.39
CA ASN A 300 -13.01 -11.81 21.14
C ASN A 300 -13.71 -13.02 20.54
#